data_ed1ee95aabb87d8f9f01917d9c23182f
#
_entry.id   ed1ee95aabb87d8f9f01917d9c23182f
#
_cell.length_a   1.000
_cell.length_b   1.000
_cell.length_c   1.000
_cell.angle_alpha   90.00
_cell.angle_beta   90.00
_cell.angle_gamma   90.00
#
_symmetry.space_group_name_H-M   'P 1'
#
loop_
_entity.id
_entity.type
_entity.pdbx_description
1 polymer ?
#
loop_
_entity_poly.entity_id
_entity_poly.type
_entity_poly.pdbx_seq_one_letter_code
_entity_poly.pdbx_strand_id
1 'polypeptide(L)'
;MKYPSPGEFEYQEKWPKILPELTSEQIQIKNEWMKYWHEVLPKKYSAIEKFNHGFSVNGINKGKEKKQYIETLDIGAGLGEHIAYENLDNQHYSILELRENMANVLKERFPSVNTVVGDIQKQTIFNDMQFDRVIAIHVLEHLPDLPCALKEIHRVLKSNGSFTAVIPCEGGLAYTLARAISAKRLFEKKFKMKYDWLIKTEHINKPHEIIEEIEKQFTVCEKKYFPFALPFVFCNLCIALSMTKKQ
;
A
#
# COMPACT_ATOMS: atom_id res chain seq x y z
N MET A 1 4.74 -21.40 -48.52
CA MET A 1 4.59 -20.62 -47.26
C MET A 1 4.64 -21.63 -46.14
N LYS A 2 5.73 -21.62 -45.35
CA LYS A 2 5.83 -22.45 -44.14
C LYS A 2 5.14 -21.68 -43.01
N TYR A 3 4.10 -22.24 -42.40
CA TYR A 3 3.57 -21.76 -41.13
C TYR A 3 4.67 -21.95 -40.09
N PRO A 4 4.96 -20.93 -39.28
CA PRO A 4 5.83 -21.12 -38.14
C PRO A 4 5.15 -22.12 -37.18
N SER A 5 5.94 -23.08 -36.69
CA SER A 5 5.57 -23.99 -35.62
C SER A 5 5.04 -23.18 -34.42
N PRO A 6 4.10 -23.71 -33.62
CA PRO A 6 3.68 -23.04 -32.36
C PRO A 6 4.90 -23.08 -31.45
N GLY A 7 5.74 -22.05 -31.61
CA GLY A 7 6.90 -21.78 -30.78
C GLY A 7 6.46 -21.13 -29.53
N GLU A 8 6.85 -21.69 -28.44
CA GLU A 8 7.28 -21.08 -27.19
C GLU A 8 6.72 -19.68 -27.01
N PHE A 9 5.50 -19.60 -26.50
CA PHE A 9 5.12 -18.44 -25.72
C PHE A 9 6.07 -18.46 -24.52
N GLU A 10 7.12 -17.63 -24.56
CA GLU A 10 7.83 -17.24 -23.36
C GLU A 10 6.75 -16.71 -22.41
N TYR A 11 6.41 -17.50 -21.42
CA TYR A 11 5.65 -17.04 -20.27
C TYR A 11 6.56 -16.04 -19.57
N GLN A 12 6.46 -14.78 -19.95
CA GLN A 12 7.05 -13.69 -19.16
C GLN A 12 6.43 -13.80 -17.77
N GLU A 13 7.23 -14.17 -16.79
CA GLU A 13 6.77 -14.20 -15.41
C GLU A 13 6.17 -12.84 -15.09
N LYS A 14 4.93 -12.82 -14.59
CA LYS A 14 4.21 -11.59 -14.25
C LYS A 14 4.97 -10.78 -13.17
N TRP A 15 5.81 -11.44 -12.39
CA TRP A 15 6.56 -10.91 -11.27
C TRP A 15 8.03 -11.34 -11.30
N PRO A 16 8.99 -10.51 -10.85
CA PRO A 16 8.78 -9.10 -10.50
C PRO A 16 8.51 -8.22 -11.74
N LYS A 17 7.70 -7.18 -11.58
CA LYS A 17 7.47 -6.20 -12.65
C LYS A 17 8.71 -5.34 -12.85
N ILE A 18 9.13 -5.19 -14.11
CA ILE A 18 10.24 -4.34 -14.48
C ILE A 18 9.75 -2.90 -14.57
N LEU A 19 10.35 -2.02 -13.79
CA LEU A 19 10.05 -0.60 -13.83
C LEU A 19 10.85 0.08 -14.97
N PRO A 20 10.25 1.06 -15.67
CA PRO A 20 10.99 1.85 -16.64
C PRO A 20 12.06 2.68 -15.93
N GLU A 21 13.23 2.80 -16.55
CA GLU A 21 14.27 3.69 -16.07
C GLU A 21 13.80 5.15 -16.14
N LEU A 22 14.06 5.89 -15.08
CA LEU A 22 13.76 7.32 -14.99
C LEU A 22 15.02 8.15 -15.28
N THR A 23 14.84 9.25 -16.01
CA THR A 23 15.90 10.25 -16.16
C THR A 23 16.18 10.95 -14.82
N SER A 24 17.34 11.57 -14.67
CA SER A 24 17.70 12.36 -13.48
C SER A 24 16.67 13.46 -13.20
N GLU A 25 16.15 14.11 -14.24
CA GLU A 25 15.09 15.11 -14.12
C GLU A 25 13.79 14.51 -13.59
N GLN A 26 13.38 13.34 -14.09
CA GLN A 26 12.18 12.64 -13.61
C GLN A 26 12.31 12.20 -12.14
N ILE A 27 13.50 11.76 -11.72
CA ILE A 27 13.78 11.40 -10.32
C ILE A 27 13.63 12.64 -9.42
N GLN A 28 14.19 13.78 -9.82
CA GLN A 28 14.08 15.02 -9.07
C GLN A 28 12.62 15.48 -8.96
N ILE A 29 11.88 15.49 -10.07
CA ILE A 29 10.46 15.86 -10.13
C ILE A 29 9.61 14.91 -9.26
N LYS A 30 9.88 13.61 -9.32
CA LYS A 30 9.19 12.60 -8.49
C LYS A 30 9.37 12.92 -7.01
N ASN A 31 10.61 13.17 -6.55
CA ASN A 31 10.90 13.48 -5.15
C ASN A 31 10.21 14.78 -4.69
N GLU A 32 10.24 15.81 -5.53
CA GLU A 32 9.57 17.08 -5.24
C GLU A 32 8.04 16.95 -5.21
N TRP A 33 7.48 16.15 -6.12
CA TRP A 33 6.05 15.86 -6.14
C TRP A 33 5.60 15.07 -4.92
N MET A 34 6.35 14.06 -4.50
CA MET A 34 6.03 13.26 -3.32
C MET A 34 6.02 14.12 -2.05
N LYS A 35 7.03 15.00 -1.88
CA LYS A 35 7.04 15.94 -0.76
C LYS A 35 5.81 16.85 -0.76
N TYR A 36 5.51 17.47 -1.90
CA TYR A 36 4.32 18.32 -2.05
C TYR A 36 3.01 17.56 -1.76
N TRP A 37 2.92 16.30 -2.22
CA TRP A 37 1.72 15.48 -2.05
C TRP A 37 1.45 15.15 -0.57
N HIS A 38 2.47 14.79 0.19
CA HIS A 38 2.36 14.59 1.64
C HIS A 38 1.95 15.85 2.41
N GLU A 39 2.30 17.03 1.94
CA GLU A 39 1.89 18.29 2.58
C GLU A 39 0.41 18.67 2.28
N VAL A 40 -0.09 18.30 1.11
CA VAL A 40 -1.39 18.74 0.58
C VAL A 40 -2.50 17.73 0.83
N LEU A 41 -2.20 16.42 0.71
CA LEU A 41 -3.17 15.34 0.73
C LEU A 41 -4.01 15.33 2.03
N PRO A 42 -3.42 15.34 3.24
CA PRO A 42 -4.17 15.26 4.49
C PRO A 42 -5.17 16.42 4.66
N LYS A 43 -4.81 17.60 4.18
CA LYS A 43 -5.63 18.81 4.30
C LYS A 43 -6.79 18.87 3.30
N LYS A 44 -6.57 18.36 2.10
CA LYS A 44 -7.52 18.52 0.98
C LYS A 44 -8.49 17.35 0.83
N TYR A 45 -8.08 16.16 1.24
CA TYR A 45 -8.80 14.92 1.00
C TYR A 45 -9.20 14.17 2.27
N SER A 46 -9.55 14.90 3.32
CA SER A 46 -9.83 14.37 4.66
C SER A 46 -10.85 13.22 4.71
N ALA A 47 -11.84 13.19 3.81
CA ALA A 47 -12.81 12.10 3.76
C ALA A 47 -12.18 10.78 3.26
N ILE A 48 -11.26 10.86 2.29
CA ILE A 48 -10.50 9.69 1.79
C ILE A 48 -9.56 9.22 2.89
N GLU A 49 -8.83 10.13 3.53
CA GLU A 49 -7.93 9.81 4.63
C GLU A 49 -8.65 9.14 5.80
N LYS A 50 -9.83 9.68 6.18
CA LYS A 50 -10.65 9.06 7.21
C LYS A 50 -11.11 7.65 6.86
N PHE A 51 -11.41 7.38 5.59
CA PHE A 51 -11.74 6.03 5.12
C PHE A 51 -10.50 5.13 5.17
N ASN A 52 -9.39 5.56 4.57
CA ASN A 52 -8.16 4.78 4.45
C ASN A 52 -7.63 4.33 5.82
N HIS A 53 -7.52 5.25 6.76
CA HIS A 53 -6.97 4.99 8.08
C HIS A 53 -8.01 4.42 9.05
N GLY A 54 -9.24 4.94 9.03
CA GLY A 54 -10.29 4.49 9.94
C GLY A 54 -10.72 3.04 9.74
N PHE A 55 -10.63 2.50 8.51
CA PHE A 55 -10.90 1.09 8.26
C PHE A 55 -9.90 0.17 8.99
N SER A 56 -8.62 0.53 8.93
CA SER A 56 -7.54 -0.27 9.52
C SER A 56 -7.62 -0.29 11.05
N VAL A 57 -7.98 0.82 11.68
CA VAL A 57 -8.18 0.90 13.16
C VAL A 57 -9.34 0.04 13.63
N ASN A 58 -10.45 0.03 12.89
CA ASN A 58 -11.67 -0.71 13.28
C ASN A 58 -11.49 -2.24 13.22
N GLY A 59 -10.48 -2.73 12.51
CA GLY A 59 -10.14 -4.17 12.44
C GLY A 59 -9.67 -4.77 13.78
N ILE A 60 -9.19 -3.94 14.71
CA ILE A 60 -8.64 -4.38 16.00
C ILE A 60 -9.72 -4.98 16.93
N ASN A 61 -10.95 -4.48 16.85
CA ASN A 61 -11.99 -4.74 17.86
C ASN A 61 -12.90 -5.91 17.57
N LYS A 62 -12.71 -6.64 16.47
CA LYS A 62 -13.58 -7.79 16.11
C LYS A 62 -13.08 -9.09 16.74
N GLY A 63 -13.57 -9.36 17.97
CA GLY A 63 -13.59 -10.72 18.51
C GLY A 63 -12.36 -11.20 19.27
N LYS A 64 -11.47 -10.32 19.72
CA LYS A 64 -10.35 -10.70 20.60
C LYS A 64 -10.62 -10.27 22.04
N GLU A 65 -10.41 -11.19 23.00
CA GLU A 65 -10.24 -10.85 24.41
C GLU A 65 -9.24 -9.69 24.50
N LYS A 66 -9.45 -8.75 25.46
CA LYS A 66 -8.55 -7.63 25.71
C LYS A 66 -7.14 -8.16 26.00
N LYS A 67 -6.33 -8.37 24.97
CA LYS A 67 -4.90 -8.59 25.16
C LYS A 67 -4.30 -7.34 25.75
N GLN A 68 -3.38 -7.53 26.69
CA GLN A 68 -2.71 -6.43 27.37
C GLN A 68 -1.90 -5.55 26.39
N TYR A 69 -1.33 -6.16 25.35
CA TYR A 69 -0.60 -5.48 24.27
C TYR A 69 -0.81 -6.19 22.93
N ILE A 70 -0.82 -5.41 21.85
CA ILE A 70 -0.95 -5.88 20.46
C ILE A 70 0.35 -5.56 19.72
N GLU A 71 0.95 -6.53 19.09
CA GLU A 71 2.08 -6.35 18.19
C GLU A 71 1.57 -5.91 16.81
N THR A 72 1.82 -4.66 16.42
CA THR A 72 1.39 -4.08 15.15
C THR A 72 2.57 -3.75 14.25
N LEU A 73 2.48 -4.09 12.97
CA LEU A 73 3.41 -3.68 11.92
C LEU A 73 2.68 -2.81 10.90
N ASP A 74 3.17 -1.60 10.69
CA ASP A 74 2.73 -0.68 9.64
C ASP A 74 3.80 -0.63 8.52
N ILE A 75 3.43 -1.06 7.32
CA ILE A 75 4.33 -1.17 6.18
C ILE A 75 4.15 0.07 5.31
N GLY A 76 5.28 0.75 5.01
CA GLY A 76 5.27 1.94 4.16
C GLY A 76 4.52 3.11 4.79
N ALA A 77 4.73 3.36 6.08
CA ALA A 77 4.00 4.35 6.87
C ALA A 77 4.16 5.82 6.40
N GLY A 78 5.00 6.08 5.39
CA GLY A 78 5.23 7.42 4.86
C GLY A 78 5.81 8.36 5.90
N LEU A 79 5.08 9.41 6.25
CA LEU A 79 5.44 10.33 7.34
C LEU A 79 4.66 10.06 8.65
N GLY A 80 4.01 8.89 8.75
CA GLY A 80 3.27 8.46 9.95
C GLY A 80 1.84 8.95 10.00
N GLU A 81 1.20 9.15 8.85
CA GLU A 81 -0.17 9.64 8.77
C GLU A 81 -1.14 8.69 9.48
N HIS A 82 -0.90 7.39 9.43
CA HIS A 82 -1.76 6.40 10.10
C HIS A 82 -1.65 6.44 11.62
N ILE A 83 -0.48 6.75 12.16
CA ILE A 83 -0.26 6.82 13.61
C ILE A 83 -1.22 7.78 14.31
N ALA A 84 -1.62 8.87 13.64
CA ALA A 84 -2.56 9.84 14.17
C ALA A 84 -3.98 9.27 14.43
N TYR A 85 -4.28 8.12 13.86
CA TYR A 85 -5.56 7.41 14.04
C TYR A 85 -5.46 6.28 15.07
N GLU A 86 -4.26 5.92 15.52
CA GLU A 86 -4.01 4.80 16.42
C GLU A 86 -3.96 5.24 17.89
N ASN A 87 -4.38 4.32 18.78
CA ASN A 87 -4.07 4.43 20.19
C ASN A 87 -2.85 3.54 20.49
N LEU A 88 -1.72 4.16 20.78
CA LEU A 88 -0.46 3.47 21.03
C LEU A 88 -0.31 2.92 22.46
N ASP A 89 -1.19 3.27 23.40
CA ASP A 89 -1.05 2.89 24.82
C ASP A 89 -1.05 1.38 25.04
N ASN A 90 -1.72 0.62 24.15
CA ASN A 90 -1.87 -0.82 24.25
C ASN A 90 -1.24 -1.55 23.05
N GLN A 91 -0.25 -0.95 22.39
CA GLN A 91 0.39 -1.52 21.21
C GLN A 91 1.92 -1.40 21.29
N HIS A 92 2.61 -2.46 20.89
CA HIS A 92 3.98 -2.37 20.41
C HIS A 92 3.92 -2.09 18.90
N TYR A 93 4.07 -0.83 18.56
CA TYR A 93 3.93 -0.37 17.18
C TYR A 93 5.28 -0.35 16.47
N SER A 94 5.39 -1.13 15.41
CA SER A 94 6.57 -1.17 14.53
C SER A 94 6.22 -0.63 13.16
N ILE A 95 7.16 0.06 12.55
CA ILE A 95 7.08 0.57 11.17
C ILE A 95 8.20 -0.07 10.35
N LEU A 96 7.87 -0.49 9.13
CA LEU A 96 8.83 -0.84 8.10
C LEU A 96 8.71 0.18 6.96
N GLU A 97 9.72 1.04 6.79
CA GLU A 97 9.77 2.05 5.74
C GLU A 97 10.99 1.81 4.83
N LEU A 98 10.76 1.79 3.53
CA LEU A 98 11.82 1.55 2.54
C LEU A 98 12.81 2.72 2.45
N ARG A 99 12.32 3.94 2.61
CA ARG A 99 13.07 5.19 2.40
C ARG A 99 13.69 5.67 3.71
N GLU A 100 15.01 5.62 3.78
CA GLU A 100 15.77 6.00 4.99
C GLU A 100 15.46 7.43 5.46
N ASN A 101 15.33 8.38 4.52
CA ASN A 101 15.00 9.76 4.86
C ASN A 101 13.63 9.90 5.55
N MET A 102 12.62 9.12 5.13
CA MET A 102 11.32 9.11 5.80
C MET A 102 11.37 8.38 7.15
N ALA A 103 12.09 7.27 7.21
CA ALA A 103 12.30 6.55 8.48
C ALA A 103 12.98 7.43 9.53
N ASN A 104 13.92 8.29 9.14
CA ASN A 104 14.57 9.24 10.05
C ASN A 104 13.57 10.29 10.58
N VAL A 105 12.71 10.83 9.71
CA VAL A 105 11.62 11.73 10.14
C VAL A 105 10.65 11.03 11.10
N LEU A 106 10.33 9.77 10.84
CA LEU A 106 9.46 8.99 11.73
C LEU A 106 10.08 8.78 13.10
N LYS A 107 11.37 8.45 13.19
CA LYS A 107 12.10 8.30 14.46
C LYS A 107 12.11 9.58 15.29
N GLU A 108 12.26 10.73 14.63
CA GLU A 108 12.21 12.02 15.30
C GLU A 108 10.80 12.38 15.79
N ARG A 109 9.78 12.13 14.98
CA ARG A 109 8.39 12.48 15.31
C ARG A 109 7.75 11.53 16.32
N PHE A 110 8.11 10.26 16.27
CA PHE A 110 7.50 9.18 17.06
C PHE A 110 8.58 8.31 17.72
N PRO A 111 9.34 8.84 18.69
CA PRO A 111 10.47 8.13 19.29
C PRO A 111 10.09 6.85 20.06
N SER A 112 8.82 6.69 20.43
CA SER A 112 8.29 5.47 21.07
C SER A 112 7.93 4.37 20.08
N VAL A 113 7.95 4.63 18.78
CA VAL A 113 7.62 3.68 17.71
C VAL A 113 8.90 3.03 17.19
N ASN A 114 8.90 1.71 17.08
CA ASN A 114 10.03 0.96 16.54
C ASN A 114 10.08 1.13 14.99
N THR A 115 10.91 2.04 14.50
CA THR A 115 11.04 2.30 13.06
C THR A 115 12.25 1.60 12.46
N VAL A 116 11.99 0.71 11.52
CA VAL A 116 12.97 -0.10 10.79
C VAL A 116 13.03 0.35 9.33
N VAL A 117 14.24 0.52 8.80
CA VAL A 117 14.45 0.70 7.35
C VAL A 117 14.53 -0.67 6.71
N GLY A 118 13.69 -0.95 5.73
CA GLY A 118 13.69 -2.24 5.05
C GLY A 118 12.69 -2.35 3.91
N ASP A 119 12.87 -3.40 3.12
CA ASP A 119 12.03 -3.71 1.95
C ASP A 119 11.19 -4.96 2.25
N ILE A 120 9.87 -4.79 2.28
CA ILE A 120 8.93 -5.88 2.54
C ILE A 120 8.96 -6.98 1.45
N GLN A 121 9.54 -6.69 0.29
CA GLN A 121 9.71 -7.68 -0.80
C GLN A 121 10.88 -8.65 -0.52
N LYS A 122 11.63 -8.42 0.56
CA LYS A 122 12.75 -9.24 1.03
C LYS A 122 12.45 -9.77 2.42
N GLN A 123 13.20 -10.77 2.84
CA GLN A 123 13.13 -11.20 4.22
C GLN A 123 13.55 -10.06 5.16
N THR A 124 12.63 -9.64 6.03
CA THR A 124 12.85 -8.58 7.01
C THR A 124 13.55 -9.12 8.28
N ILE A 125 13.96 -8.20 9.17
CA ILE A 125 14.57 -8.56 10.46
C ILE A 125 13.55 -9.11 11.48
N PHE A 126 12.26 -9.04 11.18
CA PHE A 126 11.21 -9.50 12.09
C PHE A 126 11.12 -11.02 12.13
N ASN A 127 10.74 -11.53 13.30
CA ASN A 127 10.57 -12.96 13.51
C ASN A 127 9.29 -13.50 12.83
N ASP A 128 9.27 -14.81 12.59
CA ASP A 128 8.07 -15.52 12.16
C ASP A 128 6.97 -15.33 13.21
N MET A 129 5.74 -15.12 12.74
CA MET A 129 4.56 -15.01 13.61
C MET A 129 4.73 -13.98 14.74
N GLN A 130 5.40 -12.87 14.48
CA GLN A 130 5.63 -11.82 15.45
C GLN A 130 4.40 -10.96 15.69
N PHE A 131 3.68 -10.57 14.60
CA PHE A 131 2.66 -9.54 14.68
C PHE A 131 1.24 -10.11 14.78
N ASP A 132 0.45 -9.49 15.65
CA ASP A 132 -0.99 -9.73 15.74
C ASP A 132 -1.72 -9.04 14.59
N ARG A 133 -1.15 -7.94 14.09
CA ARG A 133 -1.74 -7.08 13.07
C ARG A 133 -0.67 -6.54 12.12
N VAL A 134 -0.96 -6.61 10.82
CA VAL A 134 -0.14 -5.96 9.78
C VAL A 134 -1.03 -5.01 8.99
N ILE A 135 -0.50 -3.85 8.63
CA ILE A 135 -1.20 -2.78 7.91
C ILE A 135 -0.39 -2.40 6.68
N ALA A 136 -1.05 -2.19 5.54
CA ALA A 136 -0.47 -1.64 4.34
C ALA A 136 -1.47 -0.69 3.66
N ILE A 137 -1.28 0.62 3.82
CA ILE A 137 -2.17 1.64 3.25
C ILE A 137 -1.46 2.32 2.08
N HIS A 138 -1.97 2.13 0.87
CA HIS A 138 -1.36 2.64 -0.36
C HIS A 138 0.10 2.21 -0.52
N VAL A 139 0.35 0.90 -0.41
CA VAL A 139 1.68 0.30 -0.55
C VAL A 139 1.71 -0.74 -1.66
N LEU A 140 0.71 -1.64 -1.69
CA LEU A 140 0.74 -2.82 -2.55
C LEU A 140 0.74 -2.50 -4.05
N GLU A 141 0.19 -1.34 -4.44
CA GLU A 141 0.19 -0.83 -5.81
C GLU A 141 1.58 -0.46 -6.31
N HIS A 142 2.54 -0.24 -5.40
CA HIS A 142 3.90 0.20 -5.72
C HIS A 142 4.93 -0.93 -5.78
N LEU A 143 4.58 -2.16 -5.36
CA LEU A 143 5.55 -3.24 -5.14
C LEU A 143 5.84 -4.03 -6.45
N PRO A 144 7.06 -3.96 -7.01
CA PRO A 144 7.44 -4.76 -8.17
C PRO A 144 7.30 -6.26 -7.96
N ASP A 145 7.68 -6.77 -6.79
CA ASP A 145 7.55 -8.19 -6.42
C ASP A 145 6.48 -8.37 -5.35
N LEU A 146 5.23 -8.15 -5.74
CA LEU A 146 4.08 -8.28 -4.86
C LEU A 146 3.95 -9.68 -4.21
N PRO A 147 4.17 -10.80 -4.93
CA PRO A 147 4.13 -12.13 -4.30
C PRO A 147 5.14 -12.30 -3.17
N CYS A 148 6.39 -11.84 -3.33
CA CYS A 148 7.40 -11.89 -2.30
C CYS A 148 7.01 -11.04 -1.07
N ALA A 149 6.46 -9.84 -1.29
CA ALA A 149 5.96 -9.00 -0.21
C ALA A 149 4.82 -9.68 0.57
N LEU A 150 3.84 -10.26 -0.12
CA LEU A 150 2.74 -10.97 0.52
C LEU A 150 3.22 -12.22 1.28
N LYS A 151 4.22 -12.93 0.77
CA LYS A 151 4.85 -14.07 1.45
C LYS A 151 5.53 -13.62 2.75
N GLU A 152 6.22 -12.48 2.73
CA GLU A 152 6.88 -11.94 3.91
C GLU A 152 5.84 -11.44 4.94
N ILE A 153 4.80 -10.74 4.50
CA ILE A 153 3.65 -10.36 5.35
C ILE A 153 3.04 -11.61 6.00
N HIS A 154 2.85 -12.66 5.21
CA HIS A 154 2.33 -13.93 5.72
C HIS A 154 3.28 -14.54 6.77
N ARG A 155 4.60 -14.52 6.56
CA ARG A 155 5.59 -15.07 7.49
C ARG A 155 5.54 -14.37 8.86
N VAL A 156 5.55 -13.02 8.85
CA VAL A 156 5.64 -12.23 10.10
C VAL A 156 4.30 -12.13 10.85
N LEU A 157 3.17 -12.37 10.18
CA LEU A 157 1.84 -12.34 10.78
C LEU A 157 1.60 -13.62 11.60
N LYS A 158 1.01 -13.54 12.80
CA LYS A 158 0.56 -14.69 13.61
C LYS A 158 -0.56 -15.45 12.90
N SER A 159 -0.74 -16.73 13.24
CA SER A 159 -1.78 -17.57 12.62
C SER A 159 -3.21 -17.02 12.82
N ASN A 160 -3.46 -16.37 13.97
CA ASN A 160 -4.73 -15.70 14.27
C ASN A 160 -4.65 -14.18 14.08
N GLY A 161 -3.61 -13.70 13.42
CA GLY A 161 -3.38 -12.30 13.12
C GLY A 161 -4.30 -11.78 12.01
N SER A 162 -4.39 -10.46 11.91
CA SER A 162 -5.13 -9.77 10.86
C SER A 162 -4.20 -8.96 9.97
N PHE A 163 -4.42 -9.02 8.67
CA PHE A 163 -3.77 -8.14 7.69
C PHE A 163 -4.83 -7.20 7.11
N THR A 164 -4.57 -5.89 7.14
CA THR A 164 -5.42 -4.89 6.49
C THR A 164 -4.65 -4.15 5.41
N ALA A 165 -5.28 -4.00 4.24
CA ALA A 165 -4.72 -3.23 3.14
C ALA A 165 -5.76 -2.26 2.59
N VAL A 166 -5.29 -1.08 2.18
CA VAL A 166 -6.09 -0.13 1.40
C VAL A 166 -5.36 0.13 0.10
N ILE A 167 -6.07 -0.03 -1.01
CA ILE A 167 -5.53 0.12 -2.37
C ILE A 167 -6.39 1.09 -3.18
N PRO A 168 -5.78 1.85 -4.13
CA PRO A 168 -6.54 2.73 -5.02
C PRO A 168 -7.30 1.92 -6.08
N CYS A 169 -8.45 2.41 -6.51
CA CYS A 169 -9.20 1.87 -7.65
C CYS A 169 -8.56 2.24 -9.00
N GLU A 170 -7.26 2.00 -9.15
CA GLU A 170 -6.50 2.36 -10.34
C GLU A 170 -7.08 1.69 -11.61
N GLY A 171 -7.30 2.52 -12.65
CA GLY A 171 -7.96 2.10 -13.89
C GLY A 171 -9.48 2.21 -13.85
N GLY A 172 -10.11 2.46 -12.70
CA GLY A 172 -11.53 2.77 -12.59
C GLY A 172 -11.85 4.16 -13.13
N LEU A 173 -13.08 4.34 -13.68
CA LEU A 173 -13.50 5.61 -14.27
C LEU A 173 -13.50 6.75 -13.23
N ALA A 174 -14.12 6.53 -12.07
CA ALA A 174 -14.19 7.53 -11.01
C ALA A 174 -12.80 7.96 -10.54
N TYR A 175 -11.89 6.99 -10.30
CA TYR A 175 -10.52 7.26 -9.90
C TYR A 175 -9.75 8.03 -10.98
N THR A 176 -9.89 7.63 -12.25
CA THR A 176 -9.24 8.31 -13.39
C THR A 176 -9.71 9.75 -13.54
N LEU A 177 -11.02 10.00 -13.42
CA LEU A 177 -11.58 11.35 -13.47
C LEU A 177 -11.14 12.20 -12.27
N ALA A 178 -11.23 11.66 -11.05
CA ALA A 178 -10.79 12.35 -9.83
C ALA A 178 -9.30 12.77 -9.94
N ARG A 179 -8.43 11.86 -10.41
CA ARG A 179 -7.02 12.13 -10.65
C ARG A 179 -6.79 13.18 -11.74
N ALA A 180 -7.57 13.13 -12.83
CA ALA A 180 -7.45 14.08 -13.94
C ALA A 180 -7.73 15.52 -13.52
N ILE A 181 -8.76 15.75 -12.70
CA ILE A 181 -9.13 17.09 -12.21
C ILE A 181 -8.33 17.54 -10.98
N SER A 182 -7.59 16.65 -10.32
CA SER A 182 -6.81 16.93 -9.12
C SER A 182 -5.30 16.80 -9.34
N ALA A 183 -4.74 15.65 -9.04
CA ALA A 183 -3.29 15.40 -9.03
C ALA A 183 -2.64 15.65 -10.39
N LYS A 184 -3.20 15.12 -11.48
CA LYS A 184 -2.67 15.29 -12.84
C LYS A 184 -2.61 16.76 -13.23
N ARG A 185 -3.72 17.49 -13.04
CA ARG A 185 -3.78 18.92 -13.38
C ARG A 185 -2.76 19.75 -12.57
N LEU A 186 -2.62 19.46 -11.27
CA LEU A 186 -1.67 20.16 -10.41
C LEU A 186 -0.23 19.87 -10.81
N PHE A 187 0.10 18.60 -11.07
CA PHE A 187 1.42 18.16 -11.51
C PHE A 187 1.82 18.83 -12.84
N GLU A 188 0.97 18.70 -13.86
CA GLU A 188 1.24 19.24 -15.20
C GLU A 188 1.34 20.77 -15.21
N LYS A 189 0.57 21.46 -14.34
CA LYS A 189 0.71 22.89 -14.13
C LYS A 189 2.05 23.27 -13.48
N LYS A 190 2.47 22.51 -12.47
CA LYS A 190 3.69 22.81 -11.70
C LYS A 190 4.95 22.49 -12.48
N PHE A 191 5.05 21.32 -13.08
CA PHE A 191 6.28 20.81 -13.69
C PHE A 191 6.34 20.98 -15.22
N LYS A 192 5.25 21.39 -15.88
CA LYS A 192 5.14 21.51 -17.34
C LYS A 192 5.47 20.20 -18.08
N MET A 193 5.26 19.08 -17.41
CA MET A 193 5.54 17.72 -17.90
C MET A 193 4.27 16.88 -17.78
N LYS A 194 4.07 15.92 -18.70
CA LYS A 194 2.93 14.99 -18.63
C LYS A 194 3.02 14.11 -17.39
N TYR A 195 1.89 13.90 -16.72
CA TYR A 195 1.80 13.12 -15.48
C TYR A 195 1.88 11.60 -15.69
N ASP A 196 1.56 11.13 -16.90
CA ASP A 196 1.31 9.70 -17.16
C ASP A 196 2.52 8.80 -16.92
N TRP A 197 3.74 9.29 -17.09
CA TRP A 197 4.95 8.53 -16.78
C TRP A 197 5.08 8.23 -15.28
N LEU A 198 4.73 9.21 -14.44
CA LEU A 198 4.81 9.06 -12.98
C LEU A 198 3.86 7.94 -12.50
N ILE A 199 2.63 7.93 -12.98
CA ILE A 199 1.67 6.88 -12.59
C ILE A 199 2.10 5.50 -13.08
N LYS A 200 2.69 5.41 -14.26
CA LYS A 200 3.21 4.13 -14.79
C LYS A 200 4.35 3.56 -13.95
N THR A 201 5.08 4.42 -13.22
CA THR A 201 6.18 4.00 -12.34
C THR A 201 5.76 3.83 -10.89
N GLU A 202 4.67 4.50 -10.47
CA GLU A 202 4.22 4.44 -9.09
C GLU A 202 3.09 3.40 -8.89
N HIS A 203 2.05 3.42 -9.72
CA HIS A 203 0.91 2.50 -9.58
C HIS A 203 1.03 1.37 -10.60
N ILE A 204 2.00 0.49 -10.36
CA ILE A 204 2.31 -0.61 -11.26
C ILE A 204 1.37 -1.80 -11.12
N ASN A 205 0.73 -1.97 -9.96
CA ASN A 205 -0.21 -3.05 -9.68
C ASN A 205 -1.64 -2.54 -9.68
N LYS A 206 -2.49 -3.18 -10.48
CA LYS A 206 -3.91 -2.86 -10.54
C LYS A 206 -4.69 -3.60 -9.44
N PRO A 207 -5.86 -3.09 -9.02
CA PRO A 207 -6.66 -3.69 -7.95
C PRO A 207 -6.94 -5.19 -8.13
N HIS A 208 -7.27 -5.64 -9.34
CA HIS A 208 -7.55 -7.05 -9.60
C HIS A 208 -6.30 -7.93 -9.43
N GLU A 209 -5.12 -7.44 -9.85
CA GLU A 209 -3.86 -8.16 -9.68
C GLU A 209 -3.50 -8.30 -8.20
N ILE A 210 -3.68 -7.21 -7.43
CA ILE A 210 -3.40 -7.21 -5.99
C ILE A 210 -4.34 -8.18 -5.26
N ILE A 211 -5.63 -8.12 -5.57
CA ILE A 211 -6.63 -9.00 -4.91
C ILE A 211 -6.36 -10.47 -5.27
N GLU A 212 -6.06 -10.77 -6.52
CA GLU A 212 -5.70 -12.13 -6.98
C GLU A 212 -4.49 -12.69 -6.22
N GLU A 213 -3.42 -11.90 -6.05
CA GLU A 213 -2.23 -12.33 -5.31
C GLU A 213 -2.52 -12.48 -3.81
N ILE A 214 -3.28 -11.56 -3.21
CA ILE A 214 -3.72 -11.66 -1.81
C ILE A 214 -4.49 -12.97 -1.60
N GLU A 215 -5.45 -13.29 -2.46
CA GLU A 215 -6.32 -14.45 -2.33
C GLU A 215 -5.59 -15.79 -2.47
N LYS A 216 -4.32 -15.82 -2.92
CA LYS A 216 -3.49 -17.02 -2.90
C LYS A 216 -3.05 -17.43 -1.48
N GLN A 217 -2.79 -16.46 -0.60
CA GLN A 217 -2.19 -16.68 0.71
C GLN A 217 -3.09 -16.28 1.88
N PHE A 218 -4.10 -15.44 1.63
CA PHE A 218 -4.99 -14.90 2.63
C PHE A 218 -6.45 -15.15 2.28
N THR A 219 -7.28 -15.24 3.33
CA THR A 219 -8.74 -15.23 3.20
C THR A 219 -9.24 -13.82 3.44
N VAL A 220 -9.94 -13.23 2.46
CA VAL A 220 -10.55 -11.91 2.59
C VAL A 220 -11.82 -12.03 3.43
N CYS A 221 -11.81 -11.42 4.63
CA CYS A 221 -12.92 -11.45 5.58
C CYS A 221 -13.88 -10.27 5.40
N GLU A 222 -13.34 -9.12 5.01
CA GLU A 222 -14.13 -7.91 4.79
C GLU A 222 -13.55 -7.11 3.62
N LYS A 223 -14.44 -6.56 2.80
CA LYS A 223 -14.10 -5.68 1.68
C LYS A 223 -15.01 -4.46 1.70
N LYS A 224 -14.42 -3.26 1.76
CA LYS A 224 -15.18 -2.00 1.68
C LYS A 224 -14.69 -1.14 0.53
N TYR A 225 -15.60 -0.34 0.01
CA TYR A 225 -15.36 0.55 -1.13
C TYR A 225 -15.69 1.98 -0.77
N PHE A 226 -14.92 2.95 -1.31
CA PHE A 226 -15.14 4.37 -1.07
C PHE A 226 -15.15 5.14 -2.40
N PRO A 227 -16.02 6.11 -2.62
CA PRO A 227 -17.07 6.62 -1.69
C PRO A 227 -18.37 5.81 -1.72
N PHE A 228 -18.59 5.00 -2.75
CA PHE A 228 -19.82 4.21 -2.88
C PHE A 228 -19.60 2.82 -2.31
N ALA A 229 -20.50 2.34 -1.47
CA ALA A 229 -20.44 0.98 -0.91
C ALA A 229 -20.77 -0.11 -1.95
N LEU A 230 -20.64 0.18 -3.24
CA LEU A 230 -20.87 -0.75 -4.35
C LEU A 230 -19.57 -1.50 -4.68
N PRO A 231 -19.62 -2.83 -4.90
CA PRO A 231 -18.42 -3.65 -5.08
C PRO A 231 -17.79 -3.54 -6.48
N PHE A 232 -17.71 -2.32 -7.00
CA PHE A 232 -17.19 -2.06 -8.34
C PHE A 232 -16.03 -1.08 -8.32
N VAL A 233 -14.90 -1.47 -8.90
CA VAL A 233 -13.71 -0.62 -9.06
C VAL A 233 -14.02 0.64 -9.86
N PHE A 234 -14.87 0.54 -10.90
CA PHE A 234 -15.08 1.63 -11.85
C PHE A 234 -15.69 2.89 -11.23
N CYS A 235 -16.51 2.77 -10.17
CA CYS A 235 -17.18 3.91 -9.53
C CYS A 235 -16.54 4.36 -8.21
N ASN A 236 -15.53 3.65 -7.72
CA ASN A 236 -14.90 3.94 -6.45
C ASN A 236 -13.48 4.52 -6.59
N LEU A 237 -12.94 5.04 -5.50
CA LEU A 237 -11.60 5.63 -5.40
C LEU A 237 -10.64 4.71 -4.68
N CYS A 238 -11.10 4.02 -3.62
CA CYS A 238 -10.31 3.12 -2.81
C CYS A 238 -11.08 1.85 -2.46
N ILE A 239 -10.32 0.78 -2.24
CA ILE A 239 -10.79 -0.50 -1.70
C ILE A 239 -10.01 -0.79 -0.43
N ALA A 240 -10.72 -1.06 0.65
CA ALA A 240 -10.14 -1.51 1.91
C ALA A 240 -10.45 -2.99 2.13
N LEU A 241 -9.45 -3.76 2.52
CA LEU A 241 -9.47 -5.20 2.68
C LEU A 241 -9.03 -5.57 4.10
N SER A 242 -9.78 -6.45 4.76
CA SER A 242 -9.37 -7.11 6.01
C SER A 242 -9.26 -8.60 5.76
N MET A 243 -8.16 -9.20 6.17
CA MET A 243 -7.76 -10.54 5.79
C MET A 243 -7.17 -11.31 6.98
N THR A 244 -7.25 -12.64 6.91
CA THR A 244 -6.55 -13.57 7.80
C THR A 244 -5.69 -14.52 6.97
N LYS A 245 -4.71 -15.18 7.60
CA LYS A 245 -3.96 -16.23 6.89
C LYS A 245 -4.89 -17.33 6.39
N LYS A 246 -4.60 -17.86 5.21
CA LYS A 246 -5.13 -19.17 4.82
C LYS A 246 -4.47 -20.25 5.66
N GLN A 247 -5.30 -21.17 6.13
CA GLN A 247 -4.83 -22.40 6.78
C GLN A 247 -4.29 -23.39 5.76
#